data_39fa846cc765aedcbdec7b073a44845c
#
_entry.id   39fa846cc765aedcbdec7b073a44845c
#
_cell.length_a   1.000
_cell.length_b   1.000
_cell.length_c   1.000
_cell.angle_alpha   90.00
_cell.angle_beta   90.00
_cell.angle_gamma   90.00
#
_symmetry.space_group_name_H-M   'P 1'
#
loop_
_entity.id
_entity.type
_entity.pdbx_description
1 polymer ?
#
loop_
_entity_poly.entity_id
_entity_poly.type
_entity_poly.pdbx_seq_one_letter_code
_entity_poly.pdbx_strand_id
1 'polypeptide(L)'
;SFRPLGEIAALKQAVADGRNPRDVKFELGREIVELTKAAGGNIAHAVDLTPVADNLADRKEPFGFVDGVSQPAMRGTYRGLRNDDPIHLVEPGEFVLGYPDNHRNIPPGPAMAAEHDPGLRLPISGRAQGFAETVAENPRLVGYNGSFLVIRQLEQDAAGFRDFCRREGARLDGAFPDLPLLTDADSMADYVGAKMIGRWQDGSSLVRNPYLAASRLKRITGRDPMAAASR
;
A
#
# COMPACT_ATOMS: atom_id res chain seq x y z
N SER A 1 -9.16 -11.71 -7.96
CA SER A 1 -9.03 -12.86 -7.09
C SER A 1 -10.38 -13.56 -6.99
N PHE A 2 -10.50 -14.69 -7.64
CA PHE A 2 -11.61 -15.61 -7.41
C PHE A 2 -11.43 -16.22 -6.02
N ARG A 3 -12.09 -15.65 -5.02
CA ARG A 3 -12.39 -16.42 -3.81
C ARG A 3 -13.69 -17.14 -4.08
N PRO A 4 -13.75 -18.46 -4.00
CA PRO A 4 -15.01 -19.18 -4.04
C PRO A 4 -15.92 -18.60 -2.95
N LEU A 5 -17.17 -18.29 -3.30
CA LEU A 5 -18.14 -17.73 -2.33
C LEU A 5 -18.28 -18.61 -1.08
N GLY A 6 -17.97 -19.92 -1.18
CA GLY A 6 -17.92 -20.84 -0.06
C GLY A 6 -16.86 -20.57 1.00
N GLU A 7 -15.65 -20.08 0.60
CA GLU A 7 -14.58 -19.77 1.56
C GLU A 7 -14.93 -18.56 2.44
N ILE A 8 -15.59 -17.55 1.87
CA ILE A 8 -16.06 -16.39 2.62
C ILE A 8 -17.16 -16.80 3.60
N ALA A 9 -18.04 -17.71 3.19
CA ALA A 9 -19.10 -18.24 4.05
C ALA A 9 -18.52 -19.05 5.22
N ALA A 10 -17.53 -19.93 4.96
CA ALA A 10 -16.82 -20.71 5.96
C ALA A 10 -16.10 -19.80 6.98
N LEU A 11 -15.43 -18.73 6.51
CA LEU A 11 -14.78 -17.76 7.38
C LEU A 11 -15.80 -17.03 8.26
N LYS A 12 -16.93 -16.59 7.70
CA LYS A 12 -18.00 -15.93 8.45
C LYS A 12 -18.59 -16.85 9.49
N GLN A 13 -18.84 -18.11 9.13
CA GLN A 13 -19.37 -19.11 10.07
C GLN A 13 -18.39 -19.38 11.20
N ALA A 14 -17.12 -19.60 10.90
CA ALA A 14 -16.09 -19.83 11.92
C ALA A 14 -15.94 -18.67 12.90
N VAL A 15 -16.07 -17.43 12.43
CA VAL A 15 -16.09 -16.23 13.27
C VAL A 15 -17.35 -16.18 14.14
N ALA A 16 -18.51 -16.54 13.59
CA ALA A 16 -19.77 -16.62 14.33
C ALA A 16 -19.72 -17.71 15.42
N ASP A 17 -18.97 -18.80 15.19
CA ASP A 17 -18.71 -19.89 16.13
C ASP A 17 -17.63 -19.53 17.19
N GLY A 18 -17.18 -18.28 17.22
CA GLY A 18 -16.22 -17.78 18.22
C GLY A 18 -14.75 -18.12 17.93
N ARG A 19 -14.42 -18.63 16.76
CA ARG A 19 -13.03 -18.86 16.36
C ARG A 19 -12.34 -17.53 16.03
N ASN A 20 -11.03 -17.45 16.33
CA ASN A 20 -10.24 -16.28 15.97
C ASN A 20 -10.13 -16.18 14.43
N PRO A 21 -10.56 -15.06 13.81
CA PRO A 21 -10.51 -14.87 12.35
C PRO A 21 -9.12 -15.04 11.76
N ARG A 22 -8.08 -14.75 12.53
CA ARG A 22 -6.67 -14.87 12.14
C ARG A 22 -6.27 -16.33 11.94
N ASP A 23 -6.60 -17.19 12.91
CA ASP A 23 -6.25 -18.61 12.84
C ASP A 23 -6.96 -19.28 11.66
N VAL A 24 -8.23 -18.95 11.44
CA VAL A 24 -9.00 -19.43 10.29
C VAL A 24 -8.37 -19.00 8.95
N LYS A 25 -7.89 -17.78 8.87
CA LYS A 25 -7.20 -17.29 7.66
C LYS A 25 -5.88 -18.03 7.38
N PHE A 26 -5.11 -18.34 8.42
CA PHE A 26 -3.88 -19.10 8.28
C PHE A 26 -4.15 -20.55 7.86
N GLU A 27 -5.17 -21.19 8.42
CA GLU A 27 -5.59 -22.53 8.00
C GLU A 27 -5.97 -22.56 6.51
N LEU A 28 -6.80 -21.62 6.05
CA LEU A 28 -7.18 -21.47 4.64
C LEU A 28 -5.98 -21.20 3.74
N GLY A 29 -5.01 -20.41 4.20
CA GLY A 29 -3.78 -20.16 3.47
C GLY A 29 -2.95 -21.42 3.28
N ARG A 30 -2.79 -22.25 4.32
CA ARG A 30 -2.09 -23.54 4.24
C ARG A 30 -2.80 -24.52 3.32
N GLU A 31 -4.13 -24.59 3.38
CA GLU A 31 -4.93 -25.42 2.48
C GLU A 31 -4.70 -25.04 1.01
N ILE A 32 -4.66 -23.75 0.67
CA ILE A 32 -4.36 -23.27 -0.68
C ILE A 32 -2.97 -23.72 -1.13
N VAL A 33 -1.96 -23.65 -0.23
CA VAL A 33 -0.61 -24.15 -0.52
C VAL A 33 -0.63 -25.62 -0.87
N GLU A 34 -1.32 -26.44 -0.08
CA GLU A 34 -1.38 -27.90 -0.32
C GLU A 34 -2.16 -28.26 -1.58
N LEU A 35 -3.29 -27.59 -1.84
CA LEU A 35 -4.05 -27.76 -3.09
C LEU A 35 -3.21 -27.36 -4.32
N THR A 36 -2.43 -26.30 -4.23
CA THR A 36 -1.56 -25.85 -5.31
C THR A 36 -0.47 -26.90 -5.60
N LYS A 37 0.16 -27.46 -4.57
CA LYS A 37 1.14 -28.54 -4.70
C LYS A 37 0.50 -29.79 -5.30
N ALA A 38 -0.68 -30.19 -4.83
CA ALA A 38 -1.42 -31.35 -5.35
C ALA A 38 -1.81 -31.19 -6.82
N ALA A 39 -2.05 -29.95 -7.27
CA ALA A 39 -2.30 -29.63 -8.68
C ALA A 39 -1.02 -29.51 -9.54
N GLY A 40 0.15 -29.87 -9.01
CA GLY A 40 1.43 -29.82 -9.72
C GLY A 40 2.08 -28.43 -9.75
N GLY A 41 1.57 -27.48 -8.94
CA GLY A 41 2.18 -26.18 -8.78
C GLY A 41 3.44 -26.25 -7.93
N ASN A 42 4.45 -25.43 -8.26
CA ASN A 42 5.69 -25.35 -7.49
C ASN A 42 5.61 -24.16 -6.51
N ILE A 43 5.50 -24.47 -5.22
CA ILE A 43 5.63 -23.48 -4.14
C ILE A 43 6.95 -23.71 -3.42
N ALA A 44 7.94 -22.89 -3.73
CA ALA A 44 9.27 -22.99 -3.16
C ALA A 44 9.30 -22.56 -1.68
N HIS A 45 8.47 -21.58 -1.32
CA HIS A 45 8.46 -20.99 0.02
C HIS A 45 7.10 -20.40 0.36
N ALA A 46 6.67 -20.54 1.59
CA ALA A 46 5.46 -19.92 2.13
C ALA A 46 5.72 -19.38 3.53
N VAL A 47 5.30 -18.15 3.81
CA VAL A 47 5.48 -17.48 5.09
C VAL A 47 4.14 -16.93 5.58
N ASP A 48 3.79 -17.27 6.81
CA ASP A 48 2.65 -16.68 7.49
C ASP A 48 3.02 -15.29 8.03
N LEU A 49 2.34 -14.26 7.56
CA LEU A 49 2.54 -12.89 8.00
C LEU A 49 1.59 -12.55 9.14
N THR A 50 2.16 -12.05 10.23
CA THR A 50 1.39 -11.60 11.39
C THR A 50 1.25 -10.09 11.36
N PRO A 51 0.01 -9.53 11.39
CA PRO A 51 -0.17 -8.09 11.52
C PRO A 51 0.42 -7.59 12.85
N VAL A 52 1.02 -6.41 12.83
CA VAL A 52 1.60 -5.76 14.04
C VAL A 52 0.51 -5.40 15.06
N ALA A 53 -0.72 -5.13 14.60
CA ALA A 53 -1.86 -4.83 15.46
C ALA A 53 -3.05 -5.73 15.12
N ASP A 54 -3.70 -6.25 16.14
CA ASP A 54 -4.92 -7.07 16.00
C ASP A 54 -6.16 -6.22 15.67
N ASN A 55 -6.08 -4.91 15.90
CA ASN A 55 -7.16 -3.95 15.71
C ASN A 55 -6.94 -3.11 14.44
N LEU A 56 -7.95 -3.09 13.58
CA LEU A 56 -7.95 -2.25 12.36
C LEU A 56 -7.91 -0.74 12.65
N ALA A 57 -8.28 -0.32 13.87
CA ALA A 57 -8.23 1.08 14.28
C ALA A 57 -6.79 1.55 14.58
N ASP A 58 -5.91 0.62 14.97
CA ASP A 58 -4.50 0.89 15.31
C ASP A 58 -3.55 0.42 14.22
N ARG A 59 -3.90 0.65 12.96
CA ARG A 59 -3.09 0.30 11.79
C ARG A 59 -1.78 1.09 11.73
N LYS A 60 -0.94 0.90 12.73
CA LYS A 60 0.39 1.49 12.77
C LYS A 60 1.43 0.46 12.38
N GLU A 61 2.35 0.88 11.52
CA GLU A 61 3.55 0.13 11.22
C GLU A 61 4.56 0.25 12.39
N PRO A 62 5.68 -0.53 12.41
CA PRO A 62 6.59 -0.58 13.57
C PRO A 62 7.21 0.75 13.99
N PHE A 63 7.35 1.72 13.08
CA PHE A 63 7.85 3.07 13.40
C PHE A 63 6.78 3.97 14.03
N GLY A 64 5.52 3.51 14.14
CA GLY A 64 4.42 4.17 14.84
C GLY A 64 3.50 5.01 13.95
N PHE A 65 3.64 4.98 12.63
CA PHE A 65 2.79 5.71 11.70
C PHE A 65 1.62 4.86 11.22
N VAL A 66 0.47 5.53 11.01
CA VAL A 66 -0.71 4.85 10.44
C VAL A 66 -0.45 4.46 9.00
N ASP A 67 -0.65 3.17 8.70
CA ASP A 67 -0.50 2.60 7.37
C ASP A 67 -1.78 2.66 6.53
N GLY A 68 -1.61 2.59 5.20
CA GLY A 68 -2.72 2.48 4.26
C GLY A 68 -3.51 3.77 4.01
N VAL A 69 -3.05 4.92 4.47
CA VAL A 69 -3.79 6.20 4.36
C VAL A 69 -3.76 6.78 2.95
N SER A 70 -2.69 6.58 2.18
CA SER A 70 -2.48 7.19 0.86
C SER A 70 -2.58 6.18 -0.28
N GLN A 71 -3.42 5.18 -0.16
CA GLN A 71 -3.62 4.20 -1.22
C GLN A 71 -4.33 4.86 -2.40
N PRO A 72 -3.75 4.87 -3.62
CA PRO A 72 -4.41 5.42 -4.79
C PRO A 72 -5.65 4.60 -5.14
N ALA A 73 -6.63 5.24 -5.78
CA ALA A 73 -7.80 4.60 -6.32
C ALA A 73 -7.61 4.42 -7.84
N MET A 74 -7.65 3.19 -8.33
CA MET A 74 -7.49 2.90 -9.74
C MET A 74 -8.80 3.09 -10.49
N ARG A 75 -8.77 3.83 -11.60
CA ARG A 75 -9.93 4.02 -12.48
C ARG A 75 -10.46 2.67 -12.96
N GLY A 76 -11.78 2.53 -13.01
CA GLY A 76 -12.45 1.28 -13.40
C GLY A 76 -12.62 0.27 -12.28
N THR A 77 -12.04 0.49 -11.10
CA THR A 77 -12.29 -0.35 -9.92
C THR A 77 -13.43 0.20 -9.08
N TYR A 78 -14.01 -0.64 -8.22
CA TYR A 78 -15.05 -0.22 -7.28
C TYR A 78 -14.61 0.96 -6.39
N ARG A 79 -13.34 0.95 -5.95
CA ARG A 79 -12.78 2.06 -5.17
C ARG A 79 -12.62 3.32 -6.02
N GLY A 80 -12.20 3.18 -7.29
CA GLY A 80 -12.09 4.29 -8.22
C GLY A 80 -13.44 4.92 -8.57
N LEU A 81 -14.50 4.12 -8.67
CA LEU A 81 -15.86 4.60 -8.94
C LEU A 81 -16.48 5.39 -7.75
N ARG A 82 -16.00 5.16 -6.54
CA ARG A 82 -16.46 5.83 -5.31
C ARG A 82 -15.55 6.96 -4.85
N ASN A 83 -14.46 7.22 -5.57
CA ASN A 83 -13.52 8.27 -5.21
C ASN A 83 -13.83 9.53 -6.02
N ASP A 84 -14.37 10.53 -5.34
CA ASP A 84 -14.71 11.83 -5.93
C ASP A 84 -13.49 12.77 -6.00
N ASP A 85 -12.35 12.39 -5.40
CA ASP A 85 -11.13 13.19 -5.41
C ASP A 85 -10.21 12.74 -6.58
N PRO A 86 -10.10 13.54 -7.65
CA PRO A 86 -9.28 13.19 -8.82
C PRO A 86 -7.78 13.08 -8.52
N ILE A 87 -7.29 13.66 -7.41
CA ILE A 87 -5.86 13.61 -7.02
C ILE A 87 -5.43 12.18 -6.67
N HIS A 88 -6.35 11.39 -6.14
CA HIS A 88 -6.06 10.01 -5.75
C HIS A 88 -6.47 8.97 -6.79
N LEU A 89 -7.03 9.42 -7.91
CA LEU A 89 -7.46 8.56 -9.01
C LEU A 89 -6.32 8.40 -10.02
N VAL A 90 -5.90 7.16 -10.22
CA VAL A 90 -4.83 6.81 -11.15
C VAL A 90 -5.33 5.91 -12.28
N GLU A 91 -4.65 5.98 -13.43
CA GLU A 91 -4.96 5.11 -14.56
C GLU A 91 -4.57 3.65 -14.27
N PRO A 92 -5.26 2.66 -14.86
CA PRO A 92 -4.99 1.25 -14.58
C PRO A 92 -3.55 0.83 -14.83
N GLY A 93 -2.87 1.40 -15.82
CA GLY A 93 -1.50 1.06 -16.18
C GLY A 93 -0.45 1.36 -15.10
N GLU A 94 -0.79 2.15 -14.07
CA GLU A 94 0.08 2.34 -12.91
C GLU A 94 0.26 1.04 -12.08
N PHE A 95 -0.69 0.10 -12.18
CA PHE A 95 -0.70 -1.12 -11.38
C PHE A 95 -0.96 -2.39 -12.19
N VAL A 96 -1.60 -2.29 -13.35
CA VAL A 96 -2.05 -3.43 -14.13
C VAL A 96 -1.44 -3.40 -15.52
N LEU A 97 -0.74 -4.47 -15.87
CA LEU A 97 -0.06 -4.61 -17.15
C LEU A 97 -1.05 -4.65 -18.31
N GLY A 98 -0.71 -3.97 -19.40
CA GLY A 98 -1.50 -3.92 -20.63
C GLY A 98 -2.47 -2.73 -20.72
N TYR A 99 -2.44 -1.83 -19.76
CA TYR A 99 -3.27 -0.63 -19.74
C TYR A 99 -2.42 0.65 -19.75
N PRO A 100 -2.97 1.77 -20.24
CA PRO A 100 -2.30 3.05 -20.16
C PRO A 100 -2.07 3.51 -18.72
N ASP A 101 -0.89 4.06 -18.44
CA ASP A 101 -0.54 4.76 -17.21
C ASP A 101 -1.06 6.22 -17.24
N ASN A 102 -0.74 7.01 -16.21
CA ASN A 102 -1.13 8.43 -16.11
C ASN A 102 -0.51 9.30 -17.23
N HIS A 103 0.57 8.85 -17.86
CA HIS A 103 1.20 9.48 -19.01
C HIS A 103 0.68 8.98 -20.36
N ARG A 104 -0.33 8.12 -20.34
CA ARG A 104 -0.92 7.45 -21.53
C ARG A 104 0.04 6.49 -22.25
N ASN A 105 1.10 6.06 -21.60
CA ASN A 105 1.97 5.00 -22.09
C ASN A 105 1.46 3.64 -21.59
N ILE A 106 1.70 2.60 -22.38
CA ILE A 106 1.53 1.23 -21.92
C ILE A 106 2.86 0.77 -21.34
N PRO A 107 2.97 0.57 -20.02
CA PRO A 107 4.21 0.12 -19.40
C PRO A 107 4.66 -1.23 -19.95
N PRO A 108 5.97 -1.45 -20.13
CA PRO A 108 6.50 -2.73 -20.59
C PRO A 108 6.22 -3.83 -19.58
N GLY A 109 5.99 -5.02 -20.07
CA GLY A 109 5.76 -6.22 -19.25
C GLY A 109 6.36 -7.46 -19.88
N PRO A 110 6.28 -8.61 -19.22
CA PRO A 110 6.71 -9.88 -19.79
C PRO A 110 6.03 -10.13 -21.13
N ALA A 111 6.83 -10.35 -22.17
CA ALA A 111 6.35 -10.51 -23.52
C ALA A 111 6.92 -11.75 -24.17
N MET A 112 6.21 -12.28 -25.18
CA MET A 112 6.65 -13.39 -26.01
C MET A 112 6.53 -13.03 -27.49
N ALA A 113 7.19 -13.79 -28.36
CA ALA A 113 7.07 -13.61 -29.79
C ALA A 113 5.64 -13.89 -30.28
N ALA A 114 5.18 -13.17 -31.29
CA ALA A 114 3.81 -13.26 -31.80
C ALA A 114 3.45 -14.68 -32.32
N GLU A 115 4.43 -15.45 -32.77
CA GLU A 115 4.28 -16.85 -33.21
C GLU A 115 3.78 -17.78 -32.11
N HIS A 116 4.00 -17.44 -30.83
CA HIS A 116 3.52 -18.22 -29.69
C HIS A 116 2.08 -17.86 -29.26
N ASP A 117 1.48 -16.87 -29.92
CA ASP A 117 0.06 -16.50 -29.74
C ASP A 117 -0.71 -16.54 -31.08
N PRO A 118 -0.85 -17.72 -31.71
CA PRO A 118 -1.48 -17.84 -33.01
C PRO A 118 -2.97 -17.44 -33.03
N GLY A 119 -3.61 -17.46 -31.87
CA GLY A 119 -4.98 -17.01 -31.68
C GLY A 119 -5.12 -15.49 -31.44
N LEU A 120 -4.06 -14.74 -31.44
CA LEU A 120 -4.03 -13.28 -31.20
C LEU A 120 -4.83 -12.87 -29.95
N ARG A 121 -4.74 -13.67 -28.90
CA ARG A 121 -5.50 -13.48 -27.65
C ARG A 121 -4.88 -12.47 -26.71
N LEU A 122 -3.57 -12.24 -26.86
CA LEU A 122 -2.83 -11.33 -26.03
C LEU A 122 -2.64 -9.98 -26.75
N PRO A 123 -2.71 -8.86 -26.04
CA PRO A 123 -2.43 -7.56 -26.63
C PRO A 123 -0.95 -7.42 -27.00
N ILE A 124 -0.65 -6.49 -27.88
CA ILE A 124 0.74 -6.13 -28.19
C ILE A 124 1.35 -5.47 -26.94
N SER A 125 2.54 -5.90 -26.56
CA SER A 125 3.29 -5.28 -25.46
C SER A 125 3.71 -3.86 -25.85
N GLY A 126 3.61 -2.92 -24.89
CA GLY A 126 4.17 -1.58 -25.05
C GLY A 126 5.68 -1.66 -25.35
N ARG A 127 6.18 -0.76 -26.19
CA ARG A 127 7.61 -0.66 -26.43
C ARG A 127 8.30 -0.10 -25.19
N ALA A 128 9.18 -0.87 -24.59
CA ALA A 128 10.13 -0.34 -23.62
C ALA A 128 11.11 0.58 -24.38
N GLN A 129 11.13 1.87 -24.07
CA GLN A 129 12.20 2.73 -24.51
C GLN A 129 13.50 2.23 -23.87
N GLY A 130 14.46 1.77 -24.68
CA GLY A 130 15.80 1.34 -24.24
C GLY A 130 16.08 -0.18 -24.26
N PHE A 131 15.12 -1.05 -24.57
CA PHE A 131 15.37 -2.49 -24.84
C PHE A 131 15.16 -2.78 -26.33
N ALA A 132 16.00 -2.21 -27.18
CA ALA A 132 15.64 -1.97 -28.56
C ALA A 132 16.02 -3.06 -29.57
N GLU A 133 16.88 -4.02 -29.31
CA GLU A 133 17.49 -4.71 -30.45
C GLU A 133 17.17 -6.20 -30.64
N THR A 134 16.43 -6.82 -29.75
CA THR A 134 16.14 -8.27 -29.86
C THR A 134 14.67 -8.67 -29.75
N VAL A 135 13.75 -7.73 -29.61
CA VAL A 135 12.33 -8.06 -29.48
C VAL A 135 11.71 -8.16 -30.86
N ALA A 136 11.18 -9.35 -31.18
CA ALA A 136 10.41 -9.63 -32.39
C ALA A 136 9.37 -8.55 -32.69
N GLU A 137 9.06 -8.32 -33.97
CA GLU A 137 7.98 -7.42 -34.34
C GLU A 137 6.66 -7.83 -33.63
N ASN A 138 6.01 -6.83 -33.01
CA ASN A 138 4.74 -7.00 -32.29
C ASN A 138 4.74 -8.05 -31.18
N PRO A 139 5.61 -7.94 -30.16
CA PRO A 139 5.63 -8.88 -29.05
C PRO A 139 4.29 -8.90 -28.31
N ARG A 140 3.86 -10.06 -27.84
CA ARG A 140 2.60 -10.25 -27.11
C ARG A 140 2.84 -10.17 -25.62
N LEU A 141 2.01 -9.39 -24.93
CA LEU A 141 2.12 -9.19 -23.47
C LEU A 141 1.55 -10.40 -22.72
N VAL A 142 2.42 -11.27 -22.22
CA VAL A 142 2.04 -12.46 -21.44
C VAL A 142 1.41 -12.08 -20.11
N GLY A 143 1.89 -11.00 -19.51
CA GLY A 143 1.41 -10.48 -18.22
C GLY A 143 0.11 -9.66 -18.29
N TYR A 144 -0.63 -9.70 -19.38
CA TYR A 144 -1.88 -8.93 -19.51
C TYR A 144 -2.85 -9.19 -18.36
N ASN A 145 -3.44 -8.14 -17.79
CA ASN A 145 -4.22 -8.16 -16.54
C ASN A 145 -3.43 -8.59 -15.29
N GLY A 146 -2.12 -8.80 -15.41
CA GLY A 146 -1.25 -9.10 -14.29
C GLY A 146 -0.72 -7.85 -13.60
N SER A 147 0.04 -8.06 -12.55
CA SER A 147 0.77 -7.03 -11.82
C SER A 147 2.06 -7.59 -11.26
N PHE A 148 3.02 -6.73 -10.94
CA PHE A 148 4.21 -7.11 -10.20
C PHE A 148 3.98 -6.95 -8.70
N LEU A 149 4.39 -7.95 -7.93
CA LEU A 149 4.47 -7.89 -6.48
C LEU A 149 5.94 -7.99 -6.07
N VAL A 150 6.47 -6.94 -5.49
CA VAL A 150 7.83 -6.93 -4.92
C VAL A 150 7.72 -7.14 -3.41
N ILE A 151 8.35 -8.20 -2.92
CA ILE A 151 8.38 -8.55 -1.50
C ILE A 151 9.81 -8.37 -1.00
N ARG A 152 9.96 -7.65 0.11
CA ARG A 152 11.23 -7.51 0.82
C ARG A 152 11.00 -7.78 2.29
N GLN A 153 11.76 -8.69 2.85
CA GLN A 153 11.82 -8.89 4.29
C GLN A 153 12.92 -7.99 4.84
N LEU A 154 12.54 -7.06 5.72
CA LEU A 154 13.44 -6.06 6.28
C LEU A 154 13.41 -6.16 7.79
N GLU A 155 14.59 -6.03 8.41
CA GLU A 155 14.69 -5.73 9.83
C GLU A 155 14.45 -4.24 10.06
N GLN A 156 13.61 -3.92 11.05
CA GLN A 156 13.21 -2.54 11.33
C GLN A 156 13.68 -2.15 12.73
N ASP A 157 14.67 -1.26 12.80
CA ASP A 157 15.12 -0.66 14.06
C ASP A 157 14.22 0.51 14.48
N ALA A 158 13.02 0.15 14.98
CA ALA A 158 12.04 1.13 15.43
C ALA A 158 12.51 1.92 16.67
N ALA A 159 13.37 1.33 17.51
CA ALA A 159 13.94 2.02 18.66
C ALA A 159 14.96 3.07 18.20
N GLY A 160 15.89 2.69 17.35
CA GLY A 160 16.88 3.60 16.77
C GLY A 160 16.25 4.76 16.00
N PHE A 161 15.16 4.50 15.27
CA PHE A 161 14.39 5.56 14.60
C PHE A 161 13.82 6.58 15.60
N ARG A 162 13.17 6.12 16.68
CA ARG A 162 12.65 7.01 17.72
C ARG A 162 13.75 7.84 18.39
N ASP A 163 14.88 7.19 18.70
CA ASP A 163 16.02 7.88 19.30
C ASP A 163 16.65 8.89 18.34
N PHE A 164 16.70 8.57 17.04
CA PHE A 164 17.10 9.54 16.02
C PHE A 164 16.17 10.75 16.02
N CYS A 165 14.86 10.55 15.96
CA CYS A 165 13.89 11.65 15.97
C CYS A 165 14.02 12.53 17.22
N ARG A 166 14.25 11.94 18.40
CA ARG A 166 14.47 12.69 19.64
C ARG A 166 15.75 13.52 19.60
N ARG A 167 16.86 12.94 19.16
CA ARG A 167 18.13 13.67 19.05
C ARG A 167 18.04 14.83 18.07
N GLU A 168 17.47 14.59 16.90
CA GLU A 168 17.30 15.66 15.90
C GLU A 168 16.26 16.67 16.34
N GLY A 169 15.19 16.27 17.03
CA GLY A 169 14.22 17.17 17.63
C GLY A 169 14.86 18.10 18.64
N ALA A 170 15.71 17.58 19.52
CA ALA A 170 16.47 18.37 20.49
C ALA A 170 17.46 19.35 19.82
N ARG A 171 18.06 18.99 18.69
CA ARG A 171 18.93 19.90 17.91
C ARG A 171 18.16 21.04 17.26
N LEU A 172 16.90 20.81 16.94
CA LEU A 172 16.02 21.79 16.29
C LEU A 172 15.24 22.62 17.32
N ASP A 173 15.38 22.33 18.60
CA ASP A 173 14.74 23.10 19.67
C ASP A 173 15.20 24.57 19.62
N GLY A 174 14.23 25.48 19.57
CA GLY A 174 14.48 26.90 19.38
C GLY A 174 14.87 27.33 17.96
N ALA A 175 15.09 26.43 17.02
CA ALA A 175 15.39 26.77 15.62
C ALA A 175 14.20 27.38 14.87
N PHE A 176 12.99 27.17 15.38
CA PHE A 176 11.74 27.65 14.77
C PHE A 176 10.91 28.45 15.81
N PRO A 177 11.36 29.64 16.23
CA PRO A 177 10.67 30.43 17.25
C PRO A 177 9.25 30.85 16.85
N ASP A 178 8.96 30.84 15.52
CA ASP A 178 7.65 31.19 14.96
C ASP A 178 6.67 30.00 14.91
N LEU A 179 7.06 28.82 15.41
CA LEU A 179 6.22 27.64 15.47
C LEU A 179 5.70 27.38 16.90
N PRO A 180 4.68 28.13 17.35
CA PRO A 180 4.25 28.14 18.75
C PRO A 180 3.66 26.83 19.27
N LEU A 181 3.48 25.84 18.39
CA LEU A 181 2.91 24.53 18.71
C LEU A 181 3.95 23.41 18.85
N LEU A 182 5.23 23.72 18.56
CA LEU A 182 6.36 22.79 18.72
C LEU A 182 7.20 23.25 19.95
N THR A 183 6.60 23.16 21.13
CA THR A 183 7.11 23.77 22.35
C THR A 183 7.89 22.81 23.26
N ASP A 184 7.91 21.53 22.95
CA ASP A 184 8.58 20.50 23.74
C ASP A 184 9.35 19.52 22.86
N ALA A 185 10.33 18.83 23.44
CA ALA A 185 11.20 17.89 22.75
C ALA A 185 10.43 16.73 22.06
N ASP A 186 9.33 16.28 22.65
CA ASP A 186 8.52 15.19 22.06
C ASP A 186 7.76 15.69 20.84
N SER A 187 7.20 16.91 20.89
CA SER A 187 6.55 17.55 19.73
C SER A 187 7.51 17.74 18.58
N MET A 188 8.75 18.13 18.90
CA MET A 188 9.79 18.32 17.89
C MET A 188 10.27 16.97 17.31
N ALA A 189 10.37 15.92 18.13
CA ALA A 189 10.67 14.57 17.66
C ALA A 189 9.57 14.04 16.74
N ASP A 190 8.31 14.24 17.09
CA ASP A 190 7.16 13.89 16.23
C ASP A 190 7.20 14.65 14.89
N TYR A 191 7.58 15.92 14.92
CA TYR A 191 7.75 16.75 13.72
C TYR A 191 8.85 16.23 12.81
N VAL A 192 10.02 15.87 13.37
CA VAL A 192 11.12 15.25 12.60
C VAL A 192 10.65 13.98 11.91
N GLY A 193 10.00 13.09 12.64
CA GLY A 193 9.42 11.86 12.06
C GLY A 193 8.41 12.17 10.96
N ALA A 194 7.51 13.14 11.20
CA ALA A 194 6.53 13.55 10.19
C ALA A 194 7.17 14.14 8.93
N LYS A 195 8.28 14.88 9.07
CA LYS A 195 9.06 15.39 7.93
C LYS A 195 9.69 14.29 7.09
N MET A 196 10.17 13.22 7.72
CA MET A 196 10.76 12.08 7.02
C MET A 196 9.71 11.27 6.25
N ILE A 197 8.53 11.07 6.84
CA ILE A 197 7.45 10.24 6.29
C ILE A 197 6.49 11.04 5.39
N GLY A 198 6.39 12.36 5.56
CA GLY A 198 5.41 13.23 4.89
C GLY A 198 4.03 13.25 5.58
N ARG A 199 3.86 12.49 6.66
CA ARG A 199 2.65 12.41 7.49
C ARG A 199 2.99 12.33 8.97
N TRP A 200 2.08 12.82 9.79
CA TRP A 200 2.12 12.61 11.23
C TRP A 200 1.79 11.16 11.59
N GLN A 201 2.11 10.73 12.81
CA GLN A 201 1.84 9.37 13.28
C GLN A 201 0.36 8.99 13.28
N ASP A 202 -0.56 9.96 13.34
CA ASP A 202 -2.00 9.75 13.23
C ASP A 202 -2.49 9.64 11.77
N GLY A 203 -1.59 9.68 10.79
CA GLY A 203 -1.88 9.61 9.38
C GLY A 203 -2.25 10.94 8.73
N SER A 204 -2.38 12.02 9.48
CA SER A 204 -2.70 13.34 8.93
C SER A 204 -1.55 13.87 8.06
N SER A 205 -1.93 14.50 6.92
CA SER A 205 -0.98 15.04 5.95
C SER A 205 -0.19 16.20 6.55
N LEU A 206 1.14 16.18 6.42
CA LEU A 206 2.00 17.26 6.84
C LEU A 206 1.75 18.55 6.04
N VAL A 207 1.35 18.43 4.76
CA VAL A 207 1.02 19.60 3.92
C VAL A 207 -0.22 20.33 4.42
N ARG A 208 -1.24 19.60 4.87
CA ARG A 208 -2.48 20.18 5.43
C ARG A 208 -2.35 20.59 6.89
N ASN A 209 -1.44 19.95 7.61
CA ASN A 209 -1.21 20.16 9.04
C ASN A 209 0.30 20.38 9.27
N PRO A 210 0.86 21.51 8.82
CA PRO A 210 2.32 21.70 8.76
C PRO A 210 3.01 21.80 10.11
N TYR A 211 2.26 22.09 11.18
CA TYR A 211 2.84 22.39 12.50
C TYR A 211 2.37 21.45 13.61
N LEU A 212 1.28 20.71 13.40
CA LEU A 212 0.72 19.85 14.43
C LEU A 212 -0.14 18.75 13.80
N ALA A 213 -0.08 17.54 14.37
CA ALA A 213 -0.94 16.43 13.99
C ALA A 213 -2.43 16.78 14.14
N ALA A 214 -3.28 16.32 13.24
CA ALA A 214 -4.72 16.63 13.28
C ALA A 214 -5.39 16.15 14.57
N SER A 215 -5.01 14.98 15.09
CA SER A 215 -5.49 14.46 16.37
C SER A 215 -5.15 15.33 17.55
N ARG A 216 -3.95 15.95 17.55
CA ARG A 216 -3.50 16.87 18.58
C ARG A 216 -4.22 18.22 18.47
N LEU A 217 -4.40 18.72 17.25
CA LEU A 217 -5.16 19.93 16.98
C LEU A 217 -6.63 19.79 17.43
N LYS A 218 -7.25 18.64 17.17
CA LYS A 218 -8.61 18.33 17.63
C LYS A 218 -8.74 18.37 19.15
N ARG A 219 -7.75 17.84 19.88
CA ARG A 219 -7.73 17.89 21.35
C ARG A 219 -7.64 19.31 21.90
N ILE A 220 -6.88 20.19 21.24
CA ILE A 220 -6.69 21.58 21.66
C ILE A 220 -7.91 22.45 21.31
N THR A 221 -8.45 22.29 20.11
CA THR A 221 -9.47 23.21 19.58
C THR A 221 -10.90 22.67 19.67
N GLY A 222 -11.09 21.39 19.97
CA GLY A 222 -12.39 20.70 19.91
C GLY A 222 -12.93 20.55 18.48
N ARG A 223 -12.23 21.03 17.45
CA ARG A 223 -12.62 20.95 16.04
C ARG A 223 -11.92 19.77 15.37
N ASP A 224 -12.63 19.04 14.52
CA ASP A 224 -12.04 17.97 13.71
C ASP A 224 -11.53 18.53 12.37
N PRO A 225 -10.20 18.72 12.21
CA PRO A 225 -9.65 19.25 10.98
C PRO A 225 -9.78 18.28 9.80
N MET A 226 -10.07 16.99 10.07
CA MET A 226 -10.32 15.99 9.01
C MET A 226 -11.75 16.05 8.47
N ALA A 227 -12.71 16.50 9.28
CA ALA A 227 -14.11 16.64 8.85
C ALA A 227 -14.32 17.78 7.83
N ALA A 228 -13.42 18.77 7.80
CA ALA A 228 -13.46 19.87 6.84
C ALA A 228 -12.93 19.50 5.44
N ALA A 229 -12.25 18.37 5.31
CA ALA A 229 -11.63 17.93 4.05
C ALA A 229 -12.56 17.00 3.22
N SER A 230 -13.75 16.67 3.74
CA SER A 230 -14.74 15.80 3.09
C SER A 230 -15.91 16.57 2.46
N ARG A 231 -15.75 17.90 2.27
CA ARG A 231 -16.72 18.73 1.55
C ARG A 231 -16.12 19.30 0.28
#